data_73cce5759f9853655010e5c95b0b483e
#
_entry.id   73cce5759f9853655010e5c95b0b483e
#
_cell.length_a   1.000
_cell.length_b   1.000
_cell.length_c   1.000
_cell.angle_alpha   90.00
_cell.angle_beta   90.00
_cell.angle_gamma   90.00
#
_symmetry.space_group_name_H-M   'P 1'
#
loop_
_entity.id
_entity.type
_entity.pdbx_description
1 polymer ?
#
loop_
_entity_poly.entity_id
_entity_poly.type
_entity_poly.pdbx_seq_one_letter_code
_entity_poly.pdbx_strand_id
1 'polypeptide(L)'
;MATRKGGLGKGLDSLIADKVGTSNEKTDAKNEVMVNINKVEPNKEQPRKNFDEDALLELSESIKQFGVLQPLLVVDRKDYYEIIAGERRWRAAKMAGLKKVPVIIKDLTEQEIVEISLIENIQRENLNPIEEAIAYKRLLNEFNLKQDEVAERVSKSRTAVTNSMRLLKLCDKVQQMVIDDMISTGHARALLGITDEEKQYTLAQKIFDEKISVRDTEKLVRSEEHTSELQSH
;
A
#
# COMPACT_ATOMS: atom_id res chain seq x y z
N MET A 1 -19.00 -23.88 10.52
CA MET A 1 -18.86 -22.58 9.81
C MET A 1 -17.83 -21.76 10.55
N ALA A 2 -16.64 -21.61 9.99
CA ALA A 2 -15.54 -20.90 10.65
C ALA A 2 -15.51 -19.45 10.15
N THR A 3 -15.75 -18.50 11.03
CA THR A 3 -15.68 -17.07 10.77
C THR A 3 -14.22 -16.64 10.54
N ARG A 4 -13.90 -16.17 9.35
CA ARG A 4 -12.62 -15.53 9.05
C ARG A 4 -12.53 -14.19 9.77
N LYS A 5 -11.69 -14.11 10.80
CA LYS A 5 -11.28 -12.83 11.39
C LYS A 5 -10.36 -12.09 10.40
N GLY A 6 -10.77 -10.92 9.93
CA GLY A 6 -9.98 -10.02 9.11
C GLY A 6 -8.79 -9.47 9.91
N GLY A 7 -7.59 -9.66 9.37
CA GLY A 7 -6.34 -9.25 10.01
C GLY A 7 -5.87 -7.88 9.54
N LEU A 8 -6.56 -6.80 9.89
CA LEU A 8 -6.19 -5.42 9.50
C LEU A 8 -5.22 -4.71 10.48
N GLY A 9 -4.77 -5.37 11.55
CA GLY A 9 -3.96 -4.75 12.60
C GLY A 9 -2.50 -5.18 12.69
N LYS A 10 -2.11 -6.29 12.09
CA LYS A 10 -0.80 -6.91 12.41
C LYS A 10 0.44 -6.28 11.75
N GLY A 11 0.30 -5.58 10.63
CA GLY A 11 1.45 -5.02 9.91
C GLY A 11 2.03 -3.76 10.54
N LEU A 12 1.17 -2.87 11.06
CA LEU A 12 1.62 -1.65 11.74
C LEU A 12 2.12 -1.95 13.15
N ASP A 13 1.54 -2.94 13.84
CA ASP A 13 1.98 -3.36 15.17
C ASP A 13 3.39 -3.97 15.13
N SER A 14 3.77 -4.69 14.06
CA SER A 14 5.12 -5.25 13.94
C SER A 14 6.20 -4.18 13.74
N LEU A 15 5.92 -3.13 12.96
CA LEU A 15 6.83 -2.00 12.77
C LEU A 15 7.07 -1.18 14.05
N ILE A 16 6.06 -1.17 14.92
CA ILE A 16 6.14 -0.49 16.22
C ILE A 16 6.90 -1.36 17.22
N ALA A 17 6.81 -2.69 17.11
CA ALA A 17 7.45 -3.64 18.03
C ALA A 17 8.96 -3.82 17.77
N ASP A 18 9.43 -3.80 16.52
CA ASP A 18 10.84 -4.09 16.19
C ASP A 18 11.86 -3.01 16.61
N LYS A 19 11.40 -1.79 16.89
CA LYS A 19 12.28 -0.73 17.41
C LYS A 19 12.25 -0.55 18.93
N VAL A 20 11.42 -1.32 19.64
CA VAL A 20 11.42 -1.37 21.10
C VAL A 20 11.63 -2.84 21.49
N GLY A 21 12.87 -3.17 21.88
CA GLY A 21 13.31 -4.53 22.22
C GLY A 21 12.28 -5.32 23.02
N THR A 22 12.00 -6.51 22.49
CA THR A 22 11.36 -7.66 23.17
C THR A 22 10.85 -7.43 24.58
N SER A 23 9.55 -7.11 24.74
CA SER A 23 8.72 -7.62 25.84
C SER A 23 7.30 -7.05 25.79
N ASN A 24 6.31 -7.97 25.76
CA ASN A 24 4.93 -7.83 26.26
C ASN A 24 3.92 -6.93 25.54
N GLU A 25 2.89 -7.60 25.00
CA GLU A 25 1.59 -7.09 24.49
C GLU A 25 0.78 -6.17 25.46
N LYS A 26 1.40 -5.61 26.49
CA LYS A 26 0.76 -4.74 27.49
C LYS A 26 1.30 -3.30 27.55
N THR A 27 2.22 -2.90 26.66
CA THR A 27 2.93 -1.61 26.78
C THR A 27 2.36 -0.48 25.90
N ASP A 28 1.53 -0.77 24.89
CA ASP A 28 1.02 0.27 23.99
C ASP A 28 -0.08 1.16 24.61
N ALA A 29 -0.76 0.68 25.63
CA ALA A 29 -1.74 1.48 26.39
C ALA A 29 -1.11 2.59 27.26
N LYS A 30 0.22 2.63 27.42
CA LYS A 30 0.90 3.60 28.31
C LYS A 30 1.31 4.91 27.64
N ASN A 31 1.23 5.03 26.32
CA ASN A 31 1.67 6.23 25.60
C ASN A 31 0.53 6.99 24.92
N GLU A 32 -0.73 6.67 25.26
CA GLU A 32 -1.88 7.39 24.74
C GLU A 32 -2.10 8.69 25.52
N VAL A 33 -2.15 9.80 24.79
CA VAL A 33 -2.35 11.14 25.37
C VAL A 33 -3.57 11.80 24.70
N MET A 34 -4.43 12.42 25.50
CA MET A 34 -5.56 13.21 24.98
C MET A 34 -5.10 14.62 24.60
N VAL A 35 -5.07 14.93 23.31
CA VAL A 35 -4.61 16.24 22.78
C VAL A 35 -5.78 17.05 22.24
N ASN A 36 -5.67 18.37 22.31
CA ASN A 36 -6.63 19.26 21.69
C ASN A 36 -6.60 19.06 20.14
N ILE A 37 -7.77 18.77 19.56
CA ILE A 37 -7.91 18.48 18.11
C ILE A 37 -7.41 19.62 17.23
N ASN A 38 -7.48 20.87 17.70
CA ASN A 38 -7.01 22.03 16.96
C ASN A 38 -5.48 22.17 16.93
N LYS A 39 -4.76 21.41 17.79
CA LYS A 39 -3.30 21.31 17.75
C LYS A 39 -2.81 20.15 16.88
N VAL A 40 -3.72 19.41 16.28
CA VAL A 40 -3.40 18.26 15.42
C VAL A 40 -3.65 18.68 13.97
N GLU A 41 -2.61 18.56 13.12
CA GLU A 41 -2.66 18.96 11.71
C GLU A 41 -2.31 17.77 10.81
N PRO A 42 -2.95 17.66 9.62
CA PRO A 42 -2.58 16.66 8.64
C PRO A 42 -1.23 16.98 8.01
N ASN A 43 -0.49 15.94 7.62
CA ASN A 43 0.72 16.10 6.85
C ASN A 43 0.38 16.69 5.46
N LYS A 44 1.05 17.79 5.08
CA LYS A 44 0.82 18.51 3.82
C LYS A 44 1.25 17.72 2.57
N GLU A 45 2.12 16.75 2.75
CA GLU A 45 2.64 15.88 1.68
C GLU A 45 1.79 14.62 1.44
N GLN A 46 0.72 14.43 2.20
CA GLN A 46 -0.14 13.25 2.02
C GLN A 46 -0.93 13.32 0.69
N PRO A 47 -0.86 12.28 -0.16
CA PRO A 47 -1.41 12.30 -1.51
C PRO A 47 -2.94 12.19 -1.57
N ARG A 48 -3.63 11.90 -0.44
CA ARG A 48 -5.08 11.67 -0.45
C ARG A 48 -5.86 12.96 -0.47
N LYS A 49 -6.27 13.39 -1.69
CA LYS A 49 -7.12 14.58 -1.88
C LYS A 49 -8.62 14.27 -1.88
N ASN A 50 -9.02 13.05 -2.23
CA ASN A 50 -10.42 12.64 -2.31
C ASN A 50 -10.77 11.73 -1.13
N PHE A 51 -11.71 12.16 -0.31
CA PHE A 51 -12.35 11.37 0.73
C PHE A 51 -13.80 11.14 0.31
N ASP A 52 -14.26 9.92 0.44
CA ASP A 52 -15.66 9.58 0.33
C ASP A 52 -16.41 10.24 1.49
N GLU A 53 -17.25 11.22 1.16
CA GLU A 53 -17.96 12.05 2.14
C GLU A 53 -18.97 11.22 2.94
N ASP A 54 -19.65 10.25 2.30
CA ASP A 54 -20.63 9.40 2.96
C ASP A 54 -19.96 8.49 3.98
N ALA A 55 -18.86 7.85 3.60
CA ALA A 55 -18.06 7.03 4.51
C ALA A 55 -17.40 7.84 5.65
N LEU A 56 -17.14 9.14 5.43
CA LEU A 56 -16.63 10.02 6.47
C LEU A 56 -17.74 10.44 7.45
N LEU A 57 -18.96 10.63 6.94
CA LEU A 57 -20.13 10.95 7.75
C LEU A 57 -20.50 9.79 8.68
N GLU A 58 -20.57 8.56 8.15
CA GLU A 58 -20.82 7.34 8.98
C GLU A 58 -19.78 7.21 10.09
N LEU A 59 -18.49 7.41 9.77
CA LEU A 59 -17.42 7.38 10.75
C LEU A 59 -17.58 8.49 11.80
N SER A 60 -18.02 9.69 11.40
CA SER A 60 -18.28 10.80 12.31
C SER A 60 -19.41 10.50 13.30
N GLU A 61 -20.50 9.88 12.85
CA GLU A 61 -21.59 9.45 13.71
C GLU A 61 -21.14 8.38 14.72
N SER A 62 -20.37 7.40 14.26
CA SER A 62 -19.77 6.38 15.14
C SER A 62 -18.86 7.02 16.19
N ILE A 63 -17.99 7.96 15.78
CA ILE A 63 -17.08 8.66 16.69
C ILE A 63 -17.85 9.56 17.69
N LYS A 64 -18.98 10.11 17.29
CA LYS A 64 -19.84 10.89 18.17
C LYS A 64 -20.45 10.05 19.30
N GLN A 65 -20.74 8.77 19.03
CA GLN A 65 -21.31 7.83 19.99
C GLN A 65 -20.26 7.20 20.91
N PHE A 66 -19.15 6.75 20.33
CA PHE A 66 -18.17 5.89 21.02
C PHE A 66 -16.82 6.57 21.24
N GLY A 67 -16.63 7.79 20.74
CA GLY A 67 -15.31 8.43 20.70
C GLY A 67 -14.38 7.81 19.65
N VAL A 68 -13.14 8.27 19.64
CA VAL A 68 -12.08 7.71 18.77
C VAL A 68 -11.48 6.51 19.51
N LEU A 69 -11.90 5.29 19.13
CA LEU A 69 -11.47 4.05 19.77
C LEU A 69 -10.00 3.69 19.47
N GLN A 70 -9.51 4.03 18.30
CA GLN A 70 -8.12 3.79 17.91
C GLN A 70 -7.38 5.12 17.82
N PRO A 71 -6.33 5.35 18.64
CA PRO A 71 -5.61 6.62 18.67
C PRO A 71 -4.98 6.96 17.33
N LEU A 72 -4.75 8.26 17.11
CA LEU A 72 -3.99 8.78 15.97
C LEU A 72 -2.49 8.60 16.23
N LEU A 73 -1.72 8.30 15.21
CA LEU A 73 -0.27 8.34 15.30
C LEU A 73 0.23 9.72 14.88
N VAL A 74 0.98 10.38 15.75
CA VAL A 74 1.46 11.75 15.51
C VAL A 74 2.92 11.91 15.88
N VAL A 75 3.57 12.91 15.27
CA VAL A 75 4.89 13.42 15.67
C VAL A 75 4.72 14.80 16.28
N ASP A 76 5.47 15.08 17.35
CA ASP A 76 5.52 16.40 17.99
C ASP A 76 6.40 17.36 17.18
N ARG A 77 5.81 18.47 16.69
CA ARG A 77 6.49 19.55 15.97
C ARG A 77 6.66 20.80 16.84
N LYS A 78 6.65 20.66 18.16
CA LYS A 78 6.71 21.68 19.19
C LYS A 78 5.43 22.55 19.28
N ASP A 79 4.99 23.14 18.19
CA ASP A 79 3.80 24.02 18.16
C ASP A 79 2.49 23.27 17.84
N TYR A 80 2.59 22.15 17.14
CA TYR A 80 1.50 21.30 16.71
C TYR A 80 1.91 19.82 16.63
N TYR A 81 0.93 18.95 16.51
CA TYR A 81 1.12 17.51 16.30
C TYR A 81 0.80 17.17 14.85
N GLU A 82 1.77 16.65 14.12
CA GLU A 82 1.61 16.24 12.72
C GLU A 82 1.10 14.80 12.64
N ILE A 83 0.00 14.58 11.90
CA ILE A 83 -0.59 13.25 11.71
C ILE A 83 0.28 12.43 10.76
N ILE A 84 0.72 11.26 11.22
CA ILE A 84 1.39 10.26 10.40
C ILE A 84 0.37 9.23 9.90
N ALA A 85 -0.53 8.77 10.79
CA ALA A 85 -1.60 7.84 10.42
C ALA A 85 -2.90 8.18 11.17
N GLY A 86 -4.04 7.99 10.49
CA GLY A 86 -5.37 8.20 11.07
C GLY A 86 -6.07 9.48 10.66
N GLU A 87 -5.72 10.12 9.53
CA GLU A 87 -6.33 11.37 9.06
C GLU A 87 -7.86 11.27 8.92
N ARG A 88 -8.41 10.15 8.44
CA ARG A 88 -9.88 9.96 8.36
C ARG A 88 -10.53 10.08 9.73
N ARG A 89 -9.92 9.48 10.77
CA ARG A 89 -10.42 9.54 12.15
C ARG A 89 -10.37 10.98 12.70
N TRP A 90 -9.30 11.71 12.40
CA TRP A 90 -9.18 13.11 12.79
C TRP A 90 -10.24 13.99 12.12
N ARG A 91 -10.47 13.84 10.80
CA ARG A 91 -11.51 14.58 10.07
C ARG A 91 -12.90 14.27 10.62
N ALA A 92 -13.20 12.98 10.79
CA ALA A 92 -14.48 12.54 11.35
C ALA A 92 -14.68 13.02 12.80
N ALA A 93 -13.64 13.02 13.64
CA ALA A 93 -13.69 13.56 15.01
C ALA A 93 -13.94 15.08 15.02
N LYS A 94 -13.36 15.80 14.04
CA LYS A 94 -13.61 17.24 13.87
C LYS A 94 -15.05 17.52 13.44
N MET A 95 -15.61 16.72 12.51
CA MET A 95 -17.02 16.78 12.11
C MET A 95 -17.96 16.41 13.27
N ALA A 96 -17.57 15.44 14.09
CA ALA A 96 -18.33 15.06 15.31
C ALA A 96 -18.27 16.12 16.44
N GLY A 97 -17.47 17.19 16.28
CA GLY A 97 -17.35 18.28 17.25
C GLY A 97 -16.51 17.95 18.49
N LEU A 98 -15.66 16.90 18.45
CA LEU A 98 -14.78 16.57 19.56
C LEU A 98 -13.72 17.65 19.78
N LYS A 99 -13.49 18.00 21.04
CA LYS A 99 -12.47 18.98 21.44
C LYS A 99 -11.10 18.34 21.64
N LYS A 100 -11.05 17.04 21.97
CA LYS A 100 -9.83 16.28 22.21
C LYS A 100 -9.90 14.95 21.49
N VAL A 101 -8.74 14.46 21.08
CA VAL A 101 -8.57 13.15 20.43
C VAL A 101 -7.42 12.38 21.07
N PRO A 102 -7.53 11.05 21.17
CA PRO A 102 -6.43 10.22 21.65
C PRO A 102 -5.34 10.14 20.57
N VAL A 103 -4.09 10.36 20.98
CA VAL A 103 -2.92 10.28 20.12
C VAL A 103 -1.82 9.45 20.75
N ILE A 104 -1.04 8.79 19.91
CA ILE A 104 0.24 8.19 20.28
C ILE A 104 1.32 9.08 19.66
N ILE A 105 2.14 9.69 20.52
CA ILE A 105 3.25 10.54 20.09
C ILE A 105 4.47 9.65 19.89
N LYS A 106 5.06 9.70 18.68
CA LYS A 106 6.32 9.02 18.36
C LYS A 106 7.37 10.05 18.01
N ASP A 107 8.58 9.78 18.45
CA ASP A 107 9.78 10.53 18.03
C ASP A 107 10.35 9.81 16.80
N LEU A 108 10.06 10.35 15.61
CA LEU A 108 10.40 9.75 14.31
C LEU A 108 11.19 10.76 13.48
N THR A 109 12.18 10.26 12.78
CA THR A 109 12.89 11.04 11.76
C THR A 109 12.01 11.27 10.54
N GLU A 110 12.29 12.28 9.73
CA GLU A 110 11.55 12.55 8.48
C GLU A 110 11.53 11.32 7.57
N GLN A 111 12.64 10.58 7.51
CA GLN A 111 12.73 9.35 6.72
C GLN A 111 11.78 8.27 7.22
N GLU A 112 11.69 8.06 8.53
CA GLU A 112 10.77 7.10 9.14
C GLU A 112 9.29 7.50 8.94
N ILE A 113 9.00 8.80 8.96
CA ILE A 113 7.66 9.32 8.68
C ILE A 113 7.23 8.97 7.25
N VAL A 114 8.10 9.24 6.27
CA VAL A 114 7.83 8.91 4.85
C VAL A 114 7.69 7.40 4.66
N GLU A 115 8.54 6.59 5.29
CA GLU A 115 8.46 5.13 5.24
C GLU A 115 7.12 4.62 5.77
N ILE A 116 6.71 5.03 6.97
CA ILE A 116 5.43 4.62 7.58
C ILE A 116 4.24 5.06 6.72
N SER A 117 4.28 6.28 6.20
CA SER A 117 3.24 6.80 5.32
C SER A 117 3.13 6.01 4.01
N LEU A 118 4.27 5.59 3.44
CA LEU A 118 4.31 4.77 2.22
C LEU A 118 3.74 3.37 2.49
N ILE A 119 4.11 2.75 3.61
CA ILE A 119 3.59 1.43 4.01
C ILE A 119 2.08 1.50 4.26
N GLU A 120 1.59 2.52 4.99
CA GLU A 120 0.15 2.73 5.20
C GLU A 120 -0.59 2.84 3.87
N ASN A 121 -0.02 3.59 2.91
CA ASN A 121 -0.60 3.74 1.59
C ASN A 121 -0.65 2.40 0.82
N ILE A 122 0.39 1.56 0.91
CA ILE A 122 0.42 0.23 0.27
C ILE A 122 -0.66 -0.71 0.87
N GLN A 123 -0.96 -0.58 2.15
CA GLN A 123 -1.98 -1.41 2.82
C GLN A 123 -3.43 -1.02 2.48
N ARG A 124 -3.64 -0.01 1.64
CA ARG A 124 -4.98 0.39 1.17
C ARG A 124 -5.54 -0.63 0.17
N GLU A 125 -6.85 -0.85 0.23
CA GLU A 125 -7.53 -1.86 -0.60
C GLU A 125 -7.63 -1.50 -2.10
N ASN A 126 -7.29 -0.25 -2.50
CA ASN A 126 -7.58 0.28 -3.84
C ASN A 126 -6.33 0.67 -4.65
N LEU A 127 -5.15 0.13 -4.35
CA LEU A 127 -3.97 0.33 -5.19
C LEU A 127 -4.05 -0.57 -6.43
N ASN A 128 -3.79 -0.01 -7.61
CA ASN A 128 -3.59 -0.84 -8.78
C ASN A 128 -2.24 -1.58 -8.72
N PRO A 129 -2.07 -2.69 -9.46
CA PRO A 129 -0.87 -3.52 -9.39
C PRO A 129 0.44 -2.78 -9.75
N ILE A 130 0.38 -1.76 -10.59
CA ILE A 130 1.55 -0.97 -11.00
C ILE A 130 1.91 0.03 -9.90
N GLU A 131 0.93 0.70 -9.29
CA GLU A 131 1.17 1.57 -8.13
C GLU A 131 1.78 0.80 -6.96
N GLU A 132 1.26 -0.40 -6.68
CA GLU A 132 1.83 -1.29 -5.66
C GLU A 132 3.29 -1.63 -5.96
N ALA A 133 3.61 -1.98 -7.21
CA ALA A 133 4.96 -2.28 -7.64
C ALA A 133 5.92 -1.08 -7.51
N ILE A 134 5.47 0.12 -7.86
CA ILE A 134 6.24 1.38 -7.72
C ILE A 134 6.52 1.64 -6.24
N ALA A 135 5.52 1.47 -5.38
CA ALA A 135 5.68 1.69 -3.94
C ALA A 135 6.68 0.71 -3.32
N TYR A 136 6.68 -0.57 -3.71
CA TYR A 136 7.70 -1.53 -3.30
C TYR A 136 9.10 -1.14 -3.77
N LYS A 137 9.23 -0.69 -5.03
CA LYS A 137 10.51 -0.24 -5.58
C LYS A 137 11.04 0.98 -4.81
N ARG A 138 10.17 1.90 -4.40
CA ARG A 138 10.54 3.03 -3.55
C ARG A 138 11.04 2.58 -2.18
N LEU A 139 10.35 1.66 -1.51
CA LEU A 139 10.80 1.10 -0.22
C LEU A 139 12.20 0.49 -0.31
N LEU A 140 12.51 -0.25 -1.38
CA LEU A 140 13.84 -0.82 -1.58
C LEU A 140 14.92 0.25 -1.80
N ASN A 141 14.64 1.24 -2.66
CA ASN A 141 15.66 2.18 -3.13
C ASN A 141 15.87 3.36 -2.17
N GLU A 142 14.80 3.93 -1.61
CA GLU A 142 14.87 5.13 -0.78
C GLU A 142 15.21 4.80 0.68
N PHE A 143 14.79 3.60 1.15
CA PHE A 143 14.98 3.16 2.53
C PHE A 143 16.01 2.04 2.68
N ASN A 144 16.70 1.63 1.59
CA ASN A 144 17.70 0.55 1.56
C ASN A 144 17.20 -0.77 2.18
N LEU A 145 15.91 -1.06 2.05
CA LEU A 145 15.30 -2.29 2.57
C LEU A 145 15.57 -3.45 1.64
N LYS A 146 15.72 -4.65 2.21
CA LYS A 146 15.74 -5.89 1.43
C LYS A 146 14.32 -6.32 1.09
N GLN A 147 14.17 -7.15 0.03
CA GLN A 147 12.86 -7.65 -0.37
C GLN A 147 12.12 -8.42 0.73
N ASP A 148 12.85 -9.12 1.58
CA ASP A 148 12.28 -9.84 2.72
C ASP A 148 11.72 -8.86 3.76
N GLU A 149 12.45 -7.78 4.05
CA GLU A 149 12.04 -6.73 4.99
C GLU A 149 10.81 -5.97 4.47
N VAL A 150 10.76 -5.67 3.16
CA VAL A 150 9.57 -5.06 2.53
C VAL A 150 8.38 -5.99 2.67
N ALA A 151 8.55 -7.28 2.33
CA ALA A 151 7.48 -8.28 2.40
C ALA A 151 6.88 -8.40 3.81
N GLU A 152 7.73 -8.43 4.84
CA GLU A 152 7.32 -8.46 6.24
C GLU A 152 6.52 -7.22 6.63
N ARG A 153 7.03 -6.01 6.32
CA ARG A 153 6.40 -4.73 6.65
C ARG A 153 5.04 -4.52 5.98
N VAL A 154 4.87 -5.03 4.75
CA VAL A 154 3.58 -4.92 4.04
C VAL A 154 2.68 -6.15 4.25
N SER A 155 3.08 -7.11 5.08
CA SER A 155 2.35 -8.36 5.37
C SER A 155 2.04 -9.19 4.10
N LYS A 156 3.00 -9.24 3.18
CA LYS A 156 2.94 -10.03 1.94
C LYS A 156 4.07 -11.06 1.92
N SER A 157 4.00 -12.04 1.03
CA SER A 157 5.13 -12.94 0.80
C SER A 157 6.21 -12.25 -0.05
N ARG A 158 7.49 -12.60 0.17
CA ARG A 158 8.60 -12.15 -0.69
C ARG A 158 8.32 -12.41 -2.17
N THR A 159 7.75 -13.57 -2.49
CA THR A 159 7.39 -13.93 -3.87
C THR A 159 6.34 -12.96 -4.44
N ALA A 160 5.34 -12.54 -3.64
CA ALA A 160 4.34 -11.57 -4.07
C ALA A 160 4.99 -10.21 -4.39
N VAL A 161 5.84 -9.69 -3.49
CA VAL A 161 6.59 -8.43 -3.70
C VAL A 161 7.48 -8.50 -4.95
N THR A 162 8.24 -9.60 -5.11
CA THR A 162 9.09 -9.79 -6.29
C THR A 162 8.27 -9.85 -7.58
N ASN A 163 7.15 -10.58 -7.60
CA ASN A 163 6.28 -10.70 -8.77
C ASN A 163 5.61 -9.36 -9.12
N SER A 164 5.18 -8.59 -8.12
CA SER A 164 4.63 -7.25 -8.34
C SER A 164 5.67 -6.33 -9.00
N MET A 165 6.88 -6.25 -8.44
CA MET A 165 7.96 -5.42 -9.00
C MET A 165 8.39 -5.81 -10.42
N ARG A 166 8.26 -7.08 -10.79
CA ARG A 166 8.57 -7.51 -12.17
C ARG A 166 7.66 -6.87 -13.20
N LEU A 167 6.43 -6.47 -12.83
CA LEU A 167 5.50 -5.78 -13.73
C LEU A 167 6.06 -4.45 -14.26
N LEU A 168 6.95 -3.79 -13.51
CA LEU A 168 7.62 -2.55 -13.93
C LEU A 168 8.64 -2.75 -15.07
N LYS A 169 8.89 -3.99 -15.50
CA LYS A 169 9.72 -4.31 -16.67
C LYS A 169 8.91 -4.40 -17.97
N LEU A 170 7.59 -4.37 -17.88
CA LEU A 170 6.73 -4.32 -19.05
C LEU A 170 6.81 -2.94 -19.72
N CYS A 171 6.58 -2.87 -21.03
CA CYS A 171 6.46 -1.59 -21.70
C CYS A 171 5.26 -0.79 -21.16
N ASP A 172 5.33 0.54 -21.22
CA ASP A 172 4.34 1.45 -20.62
C ASP A 172 2.91 1.18 -21.10
N LYS A 173 2.73 0.81 -22.38
CA LYS A 173 1.42 0.48 -22.94
C LYS A 173 0.79 -0.76 -22.29
N VAL A 174 1.61 -1.78 -22.01
CA VAL A 174 1.13 -2.99 -21.32
C VAL A 174 0.89 -2.74 -19.84
N GLN A 175 1.72 -1.91 -19.20
CA GLN A 175 1.45 -1.46 -17.82
C GLN A 175 0.11 -0.74 -17.73
N GLN A 176 -0.22 0.13 -18.71
CA GLN A 176 -1.50 0.81 -18.74
C GLN A 176 -2.67 -0.18 -18.89
N MET A 177 -2.54 -1.22 -19.73
CA MET A 177 -3.57 -2.26 -19.84
C MET A 177 -3.81 -3.02 -18.53
N VAL A 178 -2.77 -3.16 -17.69
CA VAL A 178 -2.92 -3.73 -16.34
C VAL A 178 -3.64 -2.76 -15.38
N ILE A 179 -3.34 -1.47 -15.48
CA ILE A 179 -3.99 -0.41 -14.67
C ILE A 179 -5.49 -0.34 -15.00
N ASP A 180 -5.84 -0.46 -16.27
CA ASP A 180 -7.22 -0.38 -16.78
C ASP A 180 -7.98 -1.72 -16.65
N ASP A 181 -7.42 -2.72 -15.95
CA ASP A 181 -7.98 -4.06 -15.78
C ASP A 181 -8.30 -4.80 -17.10
N MET A 182 -7.69 -4.38 -18.23
CA MET A 182 -7.84 -5.03 -19.52
C MET A 182 -7.20 -6.42 -19.53
N ILE A 183 -6.05 -6.57 -18.86
CA ILE A 183 -5.37 -7.85 -18.67
C ILE A 183 -5.01 -8.06 -17.20
N SER A 184 -5.05 -9.31 -16.74
CA SER A 184 -4.70 -9.63 -15.36
C SER A 184 -3.19 -9.61 -15.12
N THR A 185 -2.77 -9.50 -13.85
CA THR A 185 -1.37 -9.64 -13.44
C THR A 185 -0.73 -10.98 -13.84
N GLY A 186 -1.56 -12.02 -14.01
CA GLY A 186 -1.11 -13.32 -14.53
C GLY A 186 -0.67 -13.24 -15.98
N HIS A 187 -1.49 -12.62 -16.85
CA HIS A 187 -1.15 -12.36 -18.25
C HIS A 187 0.10 -11.47 -18.36
N ALA A 188 0.12 -10.39 -17.59
CA ALA A 188 1.23 -9.45 -17.53
C ALA A 188 2.57 -10.14 -17.18
N ARG A 189 2.56 -11.07 -16.21
CA ARG A 189 3.76 -11.85 -15.85
C ARG A 189 4.22 -12.78 -16.97
N ALA A 190 3.30 -13.39 -17.69
CA ALA A 190 3.65 -14.23 -18.85
C ALA A 190 4.32 -13.40 -19.94
N LEU A 191 3.83 -12.19 -20.21
CA LEU A 191 4.38 -11.27 -21.21
C LEU A 191 5.81 -10.78 -20.91
N LEU A 192 6.31 -10.94 -19.70
CA LEU A 192 7.70 -10.61 -19.34
C LEU A 192 8.76 -11.44 -20.11
N GLY A 193 8.36 -12.56 -20.71
CA GLY A 193 9.23 -13.34 -21.59
C GLY A 193 9.51 -12.66 -22.95
N ILE A 194 8.72 -11.66 -23.33
CA ILE A 194 8.90 -10.94 -24.58
C ILE A 194 9.68 -9.65 -24.32
N THR A 195 10.86 -9.52 -24.90
CA THR A 195 11.74 -8.36 -24.74
C THR A 195 11.42 -7.21 -25.70
N ASP A 196 10.84 -7.52 -26.87
CA ASP A 196 10.41 -6.53 -27.84
C ASP A 196 9.10 -5.86 -27.42
N GLU A 197 9.13 -4.55 -27.22
CA GLU A 197 7.99 -3.79 -26.69
C GLU A 197 6.78 -3.79 -27.63
N GLU A 198 7.00 -3.76 -28.95
CA GLU A 198 5.90 -3.78 -29.92
C GLU A 198 5.22 -5.15 -29.99
N LYS A 199 6.00 -6.22 -29.97
CA LYS A 199 5.48 -7.59 -29.91
C LYS A 199 4.76 -7.83 -28.59
N GLN A 200 5.33 -7.35 -27.47
CA GLN A 200 4.74 -7.46 -26.14
C GLN A 200 3.35 -6.79 -26.11
N TYR A 201 3.24 -5.57 -26.66
CA TYR A 201 1.98 -4.85 -26.73
C TYR A 201 0.97 -5.51 -27.68
N THR A 202 1.41 -5.94 -28.88
CA THR A 202 0.55 -6.62 -29.86
C THR A 202 -0.04 -7.90 -29.27
N LEU A 203 0.78 -8.69 -28.56
CA LEU A 203 0.29 -9.89 -27.89
C LEU A 203 -0.65 -9.56 -26.72
N ALA A 204 -0.39 -8.50 -25.98
CA ALA A 204 -1.29 -8.02 -24.91
C ALA A 204 -2.67 -7.64 -25.47
N GLN A 205 -2.73 -6.94 -26.62
CA GLN A 205 -3.99 -6.64 -27.30
C GLN A 205 -4.73 -7.90 -27.73
N LYS A 206 -4.01 -8.85 -28.34
CA LYS A 206 -4.58 -10.14 -28.74
C LYS A 206 -5.16 -10.92 -27.54
N ILE A 207 -4.47 -10.92 -26.41
CA ILE A 207 -4.95 -11.56 -25.17
C ILE A 207 -6.27 -10.94 -24.72
N PHE A 208 -6.39 -9.61 -24.78
CA PHE A 208 -7.60 -8.89 -24.40
C PHE A 208 -8.76 -9.18 -25.37
N ASP A 209 -8.52 -9.05 -26.67
CA ASP A 209 -9.53 -9.19 -27.73
C ASP A 209 -10.10 -10.62 -27.81
N GLU A 210 -9.22 -11.62 -27.76
CA GLU A 210 -9.58 -13.05 -27.88
C GLU A 210 -9.87 -13.71 -26.52
N LYS A 211 -9.78 -12.98 -25.41
CA LYS A 211 -9.99 -13.47 -24.03
C LYS A 211 -9.15 -14.72 -23.74
N ILE A 212 -7.89 -14.71 -24.15
CA ILE A 212 -6.97 -15.82 -23.99
C ILE A 212 -6.71 -16.08 -22.50
N SER A 213 -6.65 -17.34 -22.08
CA SER A 213 -6.35 -17.70 -20.70
C SER A 213 -4.87 -17.46 -20.35
N VAL A 214 -4.54 -17.29 -19.06
CA VAL A 214 -3.14 -17.14 -18.60
C VAL A 214 -2.28 -18.32 -19.08
N ARG A 215 -2.79 -19.55 -19.03
CA ARG A 215 -2.07 -20.75 -19.47
C ARG A 215 -1.76 -20.76 -20.97
N ASP A 216 -2.71 -20.29 -21.76
CA ASP A 216 -2.52 -20.23 -23.21
C ASP A 216 -1.62 -19.05 -23.58
N THR A 217 -1.67 -17.94 -22.83
CA THR A 217 -0.70 -16.85 -22.94
C THR A 217 0.74 -17.36 -22.68
N GLU A 218 0.95 -18.14 -21.64
CA GLU A 218 2.26 -18.74 -21.34
C GLU A 218 2.78 -19.64 -22.48
N LYS A 219 1.90 -20.40 -23.15
CA LYS A 219 2.26 -21.19 -24.31
C LYS A 219 2.63 -20.34 -25.51
N LEU A 220 1.85 -19.29 -25.78
CA LEU A 220 2.10 -18.33 -26.88
C LEU A 220 3.45 -17.64 -26.69
N VAL A 221 3.74 -17.15 -25.49
CA VAL A 221 5.02 -16.49 -25.20
C VAL A 221 6.20 -17.47 -25.42
N ARG A 222 6.10 -18.71 -24.96
CA ARG A 222 7.15 -19.72 -25.20
C ARG A 222 7.37 -20.02 -26.69
N SER A 223 6.32 -20.02 -27.50
CA SER A 223 6.44 -20.23 -28.94
C SER A 223 7.12 -19.04 -29.62
N GLU A 224 6.86 -17.81 -29.18
CA GLU A 224 7.51 -16.61 -29.68
C GLU A 224 8.99 -16.53 -29.27
N GLU A 225 9.34 -16.90 -28.04
CA GLU A 225 10.74 -16.99 -27.59
C GLU A 225 11.54 -17.97 -28.47
N HIS A 226 11.00 -19.16 -28.74
CA HIS A 226 11.66 -20.17 -29.60
C HIS A 226 11.85 -19.70 -31.04
N THR A 227 10.88 -18.94 -31.58
CA THR A 227 10.96 -18.39 -32.95
C THR A 227 12.01 -17.29 -33.03
N SER A 228 12.14 -16.47 -31.99
CA SER A 228 13.12 -15.41 -31.89
C SER A 228 14.56 -15.92 -31.77
N GLU A 229 14.79 -17.02 -31.06
CA GLU A 229 16.11 -17.67 -30.94
C GLU A 229 16.57 -18.27 -32.27
N LEU A 230 15.66 -18.86 -33.06
CA LEU A 230 15.97 -19.45 -34.35
C LEU A 230 16.30 -18.40 -35.45
N GLN A 231 15.83 -17.14 -35.30
CA GLN A 231 16.12 -16.04 -36.23
C GLN A 231 17.43 -15.30 -35.91
N SER A 232 18.01 -15.53 -34.72
CA SER A 232 19.27 -14.88 -34.30
C SER A 232 20.54 -15.72 -34.60
N HIS A 233 20.39 -16.85 -35.24
CA HIS A 233 21.48 -17.71 -35.75
C HIS A 233 21.48 -17.72 -37.30
#